data_ca0b277464c43dd9ef5afb20ef63ba08
#
_entry.id   ca0b277464c43dd9ef5afb20ef63ba08
#
_cell.length_a   1.000
_cell.length_b   1.000
_cell.length_c   1.000
_cell.angle_alpha   90.00
_cell.angle_beta   90.00
_cell.angle_gamma   90.00
#
_symmetry.space_group_name_H-M   'P 1'
#
loop_
_entity.id
_entity.type
_entity.pdbx_description
1 polymer ?
#
loop_
_entity_poly.entity_id
_entity_poly.type
_entity_poly.pdbx_seq_one_letter_code
_entity_poly.pdbx_strand_id
1 'polypeptide(L)'
;GVVFPVLAYLSIGAFYALPRTGAVSFETAITPLFGFESFASSAVFNVVFFGIALVLSWNPTTIMEKLGKFLTPALLVLLVVMISVAAFRWSAEPAAPNEPYDDGPLTAGLLEGYLTMDSIAALAFSIVVISTLRHRGFNEGKELVGGTIAAGVGAGIMLGLVYIGLGLIGRVMPNAGDFDNGAGLLAEAANLTMGGAGQAVFSAIVLLACLTTAVGLITATGEYFSEQFPGSYHVWAVIFAVASMVIATQGLEFVMAIAAPVIGFLYPPAITLIALTLIEPAFRARTRFSWAFFLPLWTAVVWSAIETLISLEWGADALTPIVQWAPMFDAGLGWVVPVVIAFVIGLVVDFVRPKPAMIPG
;
A
#
# COMPACT_ATOMS: atom_id res chain seq x y z
N GLY A 1 -5.13 -21.36 -2.22
CA GLY A 1 -4.41 -20.73 -2.26
C GLY A 1 -3.12 -19.90 -2.26
N VAL A 2 -2.07 -20.32 -2.98
CA VAL A 2 -0.75 -19.67 -2.95
C VAL A 2 -0.69 -18.43 -3.86
N VAL A 3 -1.55 -18.34 -4.88
CA VAL A 3 -1.47 -17.32 -5.94
C VAL A 3 -1.64 -15.89 -5.41
N PHE A 4 -2.67 -15.62 -4.60
CA PHE A 4 -2.92 -14.28 -4.08
C PHE A 4 -1.79 -13.78 -3.16
N PRO A 5 -1.30 -14.55 -2.17
CA PRO A 5 -0.14 -14.14 -1.39
C PRO A 5 1.10 -13.88 -2.24
N VAL A 6 1.40 -14.73 -3.25
CA VAL A 6 2.53 -14.51 -4.16
C VAL A 6 2.41 -13.18 -4.88
N LEU A 7 1.25 -12.88 -5.46
CA LEU A 7 1.02 -11.61 -6.15
C LEU A 7 1.09 -10.41 -5.19
N ALA A 8 0.55 -10.54 -3.98
CA ALA A 8 0.65 -9.50 -2.95
C ALA A 8 2.12 -9.23 -2.57
N TYR A 9 2.91 -10.28 -2.31
CA TYR A 9 4.33 -10.13 -1.99
C TYR A 9 5.18 -9.65 -3.18
N LEU A 10 4.83 -10.00 -4.42
CA LEU A 10 5.48 -9.43 -5.61
C LEU A 10 5.15 -7.92 -5.73
N SER A 11 3.92 -7.53 -5.43
CA SER A 11 3.50 -6.13 -5.49
C SER A 11 4.23 -5.28 -4.44
N ILE A 12 4.25 -5.70 -3.17
CA ILE A 12 4.97 -4.97 -2.11
C ILE A 12 6.50 -5.08 -2.26
N GLY A 13 6.99 -6.13 -2.91
CA GLY A 13 8.40 -6.36 -3.21
C GLY A 13 8.82 -5.63 -4.49
N ALA A 14 9.11 -6.39 -5.55
CA ALA A 14 9.78 -5.88 -6.73
C ALA A 14 8.98 -4.89 -7.58
N PHE A 15 7.63 -4.93 -7.56
CA PHE A 15 6.85 -4.15 -8.53
C PHE A 15 6.44 -2.76 -8.05
N TYR A 16 6.35 -2.51 -6.73
CA TYR A 16 5.89 -1.21 -6.28
C TYR A 16 6.53 -0.72 -4.97
N ALA A 17 6.17 -1.32 -3.81
CA ALA A 17 6.50 -0.69 -2.53
C ALA A 17 8.01 -0.59 -2.30
N LEU A 18 8.77 -1.61 -2.65
CA LEU A 18 10.21 -1.62 -2.49
C LEU A 18 10.92 -0.65 -3.45
N PRO A 19 10.66 -0.64 -4.79
CA PRO A 19 11.22 0.37 -5.69
C PRO A 19 10.84 1.80 -5.28
N ARG A 20 9.61 2.02 -4.83
CA ARG A 20 9.13 3.32 -4.37
C ARG A 20 9.98 3.89 -3.25
N THR A 21 10.50 3.06 -2.34
CA THR A 21 11.38 3.55 -1.27
C THR A 21 12.63 4.25 -1.78
N GLY A 22 13.26 3.70 -2.82
CA GLY A 22 14.43 4.30 -3.47
C GLY A 22 14.08 5.57 -4.24
N ALA A 23 13.03 5.51 -5.08
CA ALA A 23 12.59 6.64 -5.89
C ALA A 23 12.16 7.84 -5.03
N VAL A 24 11.30 7.63 -4.02
CA VAL A 24 10.87 8.68 -3.08
C VAL A 24 12.07 9.25 -2.32
N SER A 25 13.00 8.40 -1.86
CA SER A 25 14.21 8.88 -1.17
C SER A 25 15.07 9.77 -2.07
N PHE A 26 15.19 9.47 -3.34
CA PHE A 26 15.92 10.29 -4.30
C PHE A 26 15.24 11.64 -4.48
N GLU A 27 13.94 11.67 -4.73
CA GLU A 27 13.18 12.90 -4.98
C GLU A 27 13.02 13.78 -3.74
N THR A 28 12.88 13.20 -2.53
CA THR A 28 12.68 13.97 -1.31
C THR A 28 13.97 14.39 -0.60
N ALA A 29 15.06 13.67 -0.83
CA ALA A 29 16.32 13.93 -0.13
C ALA A 29 17.44 14.42 -1.05
N ILE A 30 17.65 13.77 -2.19
CA ILE A 30 18.80 14.06 -3.04
C ILE A 30 18.53 15.24 -3.97
N THR A 31 17.42 15.21 -4.68
CA THR A 31 17.03 16.28 -5.61
C THR A 31 16.95 17.64 -4.92
N PRO A 32 16.24 17.82 -3.77
CA PRO A 32 16.11 19.13 -3.15
C PRO A 32 17.39 19.64 -2.47
N LEU A 33 18.25 18.72 -2.01
CA LEU A 33 19.48 19.13 -1.28
C LEU A 33 20.68 19.36 -2.21
N PHE A 34 20.76 18.65 -3.32
CA PHE A 34 21.93 18.64 -4.19
C PHE A 34 21.65 19.06 -5.61
N GLY A 35 20.39 19.21 -6.01
CA GLY A 35 19.98 19.57 -7.38
C GLY A 35 20.28 18.48 -8.42
N PHE A 36 20.35 17.22 -8.01
CA PHE A 36 20.60 16.10 -8.91
C PHE A 36 19.29 15.55 -9.48
N GLU A 37 19.09 15.67 -10.79
CA GLU A 37 17.86 15.23 -11.49
C GLU A 37 18.16 14.26 -12.65
N SER A 38 19.44 13.94 -12.88
CA SER A 38 19.80 13.08 -14.01
C SER A 38 19.56 11.60 -13.73
N PHE A 39 19.27 10.83 -14.79
CA PHE A 39 19.19 9.37 -14.71
C PHE A 39 20.44 8.73 -14.08
N ALA A 40 21.63 9.26 -14.40
CA ALA A 40 22.88 8.75 -13.84
C ALA A 40 22.97 8.97 -12.33
N SER A 41 22.55 10.12 -11.82
CA SER A 41 22.50 10.39 -10.36
C SER A 41 21.48 9.51 -9.66
N SER A 42 20.30 9.31 -10.24
CA SER A 42 19.29 8.35 -9.74
C SER A 42 19.86 6.93 -9.69
N ALA A 43 20.54 6.48 -10.75
CA ALA A 43 21.14 5.14 -10.80
C ALA A 43 22.21 4.95 -9.71
N VAL A 44 23.14 5.89 -9.56
CA VAL A 44 24.19 5.83 -8.53
C VAL A 44 23.58 5.81 -7.14
N PHE A 45 22.60 6.69 -6.88
CA PHE A 45 21.91 6.72 -5.60
C PHE A 45 21.22 5.39 -5.29
N ASN A 46 20.41 4.86 -6.23
CA ASN A 46 19.68 3.62 -6.03
C ASN A 46 20.61 2.40 -5.84
N VAL A 47 21.76 2.35 -6.54
CA VAL A 47 22.77 1.32 -6.29
C VAL A 47 23.28 1.38 -4.84
N VAL A 48 23.59 2.57 -4.33
CA VAL A 48 24.05 2.75 -2.95
C VAL A 48 22.93 2.44 -1.97
N PHE A 49 21.72 2.95 -2.19
CA PHE A 49 20.56 2.79 -1.31
C PHE A 49 20.18 1.30 -1.17
N PHE A 50 19.96 0.60 -2.28
CA PHE A 50 19.60 -0.82 -2.25
C PHE A 50 20.78 -1.71 -1.84
N GLY A 51 22.02 -1.29 -2.12
CA GLY A 51 23.22 -1.95 -1.59
C GLY A 51 23.26 -1.92 -0.07
N ILE A 52 23.03 -0.76 0.54
CA ILE A 52 22.95 -0.60 2.01
C ILE A 52 21.74 -1.39 2.55
N ALA A 53 20.56 -1.29 1.92
CA ALA A 53 19.38 -2.03 2.32
C ALA A 53 19.62 -3.54 2.32
N LEU A 54 20.28 -4.07 1.28
CA LEU A 54 20.62 -5.48 1.17
C LEU A 54 21.61 -5.93 2.26
N VAL A 55 22.67 -5.15 2.51
CA VAL A 55 23.62 -5.45 3.59
C VAL A 55 22.93 -5.47 4.95
N LEU A 56 22.05 -4.53 5.22
CA LEU A 56 21.28 -4.48 6.47
C LEU A 56 20.26 -5.63 6.60
N SER A 57 19.67 -6.07 5.50
CA SER A 57 18.73 -7.21 5.48
C SER A 57 19.43 -8.58 5.48
N TRP A 58 20.76 -8.61 5.32
CA TRP A 58 21.52 -9.87 5.27
C TRP A 58 21.42 -10.69 6.56
N ASN A 59 21.46 -9.99 7.68
CA ASN A 59 21.18 -10.55 9.01
C ASN A 59 20.21 -9.60 9.71
N PRO A 60 18.90 -9.80 9.60
CA PRO A 60 17.91 -8.92 10.20
C PRO A 60 18.12 -8.87 11.72
N THR A 61 18.67 -7.76 12.19
CA THR A 61 19.05 -7.58 13.59
C THR A 61 18.19 -6.53 14.28
N THR A 62 18.27 -6.51 15.61
CA THR A 62 17.64 -5.54 16.51
C THR A 62 17.92 -4.06 16.21
N ILE A 63 18.85 -3.76 15.30
CA ILE A 63 19.18 -2.39 14.87
C ILE A 63 17.98 -1.74 14.17
N MET A 64 17.26 -2.52 13.34
CA MET A 64 16.09 -2.01 12.61
C MET A 64 14.91 -1.69 13.51
N GLU A 65 14.62 -2.54 14.49
CA GLU A 65 13.60 -2.25 15.49
C GLU A 65 13.93 -0.96 16.26
N LYS A 66 15.20 -0.75 16.61
CA LYS A 66 15.66 0.47 17.32
C LYS A 66 15.58 1.71 16.43
N LEU A 67 15.98 1.62 15.16
CA LEU A 67 15.87 2.72 14.21
C LEU A 67 14.39 3.10 13.98
N GLY A 68 13.54 2.14 13.65
CA GLY A 68 12.11 2.40 13.46
C GLY A 68 11.44 2.99 14.70
N LYS A 69 11.80 2.50 15.89
CA LYS A 69 11.29 2.99 17.17
C LYS A 69 11.62 4.47 17.43
N PHE A 70 12.72 4.96 16.90
CA PHE A 70 13.13 6.39 17.05
C PHE A 70 12.66 7.23 15.85
N LEU A 71 12.79 6.72 14.63
CA LEU A 71 12.44 7.46 13.41
C LEU A 71 10.97 7.73 13.29
N THR A 72 10.11 6.75 13.61
CA THR A 72 8.65 6.92 13.48
C THR A 72 8.12 8.08 14.34
N PRO A 73 8.44 8.18 15.65
CA PRO A 73 8.05 9.35 16.42
C PRO A 73 8.66 10.67 15.89
N ALA A 74 9.92 10.64 15.44
CA ALA A 74 10.57 11.83 14.89
C ALA A 74 9.88 12.34 13.62
N LEU A 75 9.53 11.42 12.70
CA LEU A 75 8.77 11.74 11.50
C LEU A 75 7.38 12.29 11.84
N LEU A 76 6.66 11.67 12.77
CA LEU A 76 5.34 12.13 13.18
C LEU A 76 5.39 13.53 13.80
N VAL A 77 6.35 13.81 14.68
CA VAL A 77 6.53 15.14 15.25
C VAL A 77 6.83 16.17 14.16
N LEU A 78 7.71 15.83 13.22
CA LEU A 78 8.05 16.71 12.11
C LEU A 78 6.82 17.02 11.24
N LEU A 79 6.04 16.00 10.88
CA LEU A 79 4.81 16.17 10.12
C LEU A 79 3.79 17.03 10.86
N VAL A 80 3.60 16.82 12.17
CA VAL A 80 2.72 17.66 13.00
C VAL A 80 3.18 19.11 13.00
N VAL A 81 4.50 19.37 13.10
CA VAL A 81 5.05 20.72 13.01
C VAL A 81 4.77 21.33 11.64
N MET A 82 5.07 20.60 10.55
CA MET A 82 4.79 21.07 9.17
C MET A 82 3.30 21.39 8.96
N ILE A 83 2.42 20.48 9.33
CA ILE A 83 0.97 20.65 9.21
C ILE A 83 0.51 21.88 10.00
N SER A 84 1.00 22.04 11.24
CA SER A 84 0.64 23.16 12.09
C SER A 84 1.11 24.48 11.48
N VAL A 85 2.38 24.57 11.05
CA VAL A 85 2.91 25.78 10.43
C VAL A 85 2.18 26.10 9.12
N ALA A 86 1.93 25.11 8.28
CA ALA A 86 1.16 25.29 7.05
C ALA A 86 -0.25 25.83 7.33
N ALA A 87 -0.98 25.23 8.28
CA ALA A 87 -2.34 25.64 8.64
C ALA A 87 -2.42 27.07 9.21
N PHE A 88 -1.38 27.53 9.93
CA PHE A 88 -1.39 28.87 10.54
C PHE A 88 -0.76 29.95 9.64
N ARG A 89 0.15 29.59 8.75
CA ARG A 89 0.87 30.57 7.91
C ARG A 89 0.30 30.73 6.53
N TRP A 90 -0.28 29.68 5.97
CA TRP A 90 -0.78 29.67 4.61
C TRP A 90 -2.31 29.73 4.62
N SER A 91 -2.84 30.68 3.90
CA SER A 91 -4.28 30.86 3.65
C SER A 91 -4.52 31.02 2.16
N ALA A 92 -3.85 30.20 1.35
CA ALA A 92 -4.11 30.20 -0.09
C ALA A 92 -5.57 29.78 -0.35
N GLU A 93 -6.24 30.48 -1.25
CA GLU A 93 -7.52 30.02 -1.75
C GLU A 93 -7.28 28.67 -2.43
N PRO A 94 -8.11 27.64 -2.14
CA PRO A 94 -7.97 26.36 -2.81
C PRO A 94 -8.02 26.55 -4.33
N ALA A 95 -7.08 25.98 -5.05
CA ALA A 95 -7.16 25.91 -6.50
C ALA A 95 -8.44 25.17 -6.93
N ALA A 96 -8.95 25.48 -8.11
CA ALA A 96 -10.04 24.68 -8.68
C ALA A 96 -9.63 23.21 -8.76
N PRO A 97 -10.54 22.27 -8.50
CA PRO A 97 -10.23 20.86 -8.67
C PRO A 97 -9.75 20.58 -10.09
N ASN A 98 -8.70 19.78 -10.23
CA ASN A 98 -8.24 19.27 -11.52
C ASN A 98 -8.87 17.89 -11.78
N GLU A 99 -8.92 17.47 -13.04
CA GLU A 99 -9.25 16.07 -13.34
C GLU A 99 -8.34 15.11 -12.55
N PRO A 100 -8.86 14.03 -11.95
CA PRO A 100 -10.25 13.52 -12.01
C PRO A 100 -11.15 13.98 -10.85
N TYR A 101 -10.78 15.02 -10.10
CA TYR A 101 -11.48 15.43 -8.86
C TYR A 101 -12.63 16.41 -9.11
N ASP A 102 -12.79 16.96 -10.31
CA ASP A 102 -13.84 17.92 -10.68
C ASP A 102 -15.23 17.28 -10.74
N ASP A 103 -15.35 16.07 -11.32
CA ASP A 103 -16.64 15.39 -11.50
C ASP A 103 -16.97 14.37 -10.38
N GLY A 104 -15.96 13.90 -9.63
CA GLY A 104 -16.18 12.85 -8.62
C GLY A 104 -15.11 12.80 -7.53
N PRO A 105 -14.95 13.84 -6.69
CA PRO A 105 -13.81 13.95 -5.77
C PRO A 105 -13.74 12.80 -4.75
N LEU A 106 -14.88 12.25 -4.32
CA LEU A 106 -14.90 11.13 -3.40
C LEU A 106 -14.40 9.85 -4.05
N THR A 107 -14.83 9.58 -5.28
CA THR A 107 -14.46 8.36 -6.01
C THR A 107 -12.99 8.42 -6.43
N ALA A 108 -12.55 9.57 -6.95
CA ALA A 108 -11.15 9.80 -7.29
C ALA A 108 -10.25 9.61 -6.06
N GLY A 109 -10.59 10.22 -4.91
CA GLY A 109 -9.85 10.05 -3.68
C GLY A 109 -9.84 8.61 -3.15
N LEU A 110 -10.93 7.85 -3.33
CA LEU A 110 -10.97 6.43 -2.99
C LEU A 110 -10.01 5.59 -3.84
N LEU A 111 -9.92 5.86 -5.14
CA LEU A 111 -9.02 5.16 -6.05
C LEU A 111 -7.56 5.53 -5.80
N GLU A 112 -7.27 6.82 -5.57
CA GLU A 112 -5.94 7.25 -5.13
C GLU A 112 -5.54 6.59 -3.80
N GLY A 113 -6.51 6.36 -2.91
CA GLY A 113 -6.30 5.59 -1.68
C GLY A 113 -5.83 4.15 -1.93
N TYR A 114 -6.14 3.54 -3.08
CA TYR A 114 -5.59 2.22 -3.43
C TYR A 114 -4.07 2.27 -3.64
N LEU A 115 -3.55 3.36 -4.22
CA LEU A 115 -2.12 3.54 -4.48
C LEU A 115 -1.27 3.67 -3.19
N THR A 116 -1.89 3.90 -2.04
CA THR A 116 -1.17 3.88 -0.75
C THR A 116 -0.79 2.46 -0.32
N MET A 117 -1.49 1.44 -0.82
CA MET A 117 -1.30 0.01 -0.53
C MET A 117 -1.47 -0.40 0.94
N ASP A 118 -2.04 0.43 1.78
CA ASP A 118 -2.17 0.17 3.23
C ASP A 118 -2.91 -1.14 3.53
N SER A 119 -3.98 -1.45 2.79
CA SER A 119 -4.76 -2.67 2.98
C SER A 119 -3.97 -3.93 2.62
N ILE A 120 -3.24 -3.90 1.50
CA ILE A 120 -2.40 -5.04 1.07
C ILE A 120 -1.21 -5.20 2.02
N ALA A 121 -0.59 -4.08 2.43
CA ALA A 121 0.49 -4.07 3.40
C ALA A 121 0.02 -4.62 4.76
N ALA A 122 -1.16 -4.22 5.24
CA ALA A 122 -1.74 -4.73 6.48
C ALA A 122 -1.97 -6.25 6.43
N LEU A 123 -2.44 -6.78 5.30
CA LEU A 123 -2.59 -8.23 5.09
C LEU A 123 -1.23 -8.94 5.11
N ALA A 124 -0.23 -8.41 4.41
CA ALA A 124 1.09 -9.01 4.33
C ALA A 124 1.82 -8.98 5.69
N PHE A 125 1.75 -7.86 6.41
CA PHE A 125 2.40 -7.71 7.72
C PHE A 125 1.57 -8.25 8.89
N SER A 126 0.36 -8.73 8.67
CA SER A 126 -0.50 -9.28 9.73
C SER A 126 0.18 -10.41 10.53
N ILE A 127 0.96 -11.25 9.86
CA ILE A 127 1.73 -12.34 10.49
C ILE A 127 2.73 -11.77 11.49
N VAL A 128 3.45 -10.70 11.13
CA VAL A 128 4.45 -10.05 12.00
C VAL A 128 3.77 -9.42 13.22
N VAL A 129 2.60 -8.78 13.02
CA VAL A 129 1.82 -8.18 14.13
C VAL A 129 1.34 -9.26 15.09
N ILE A 130 0.77 -10.35 14.58
CA ILE A 130 0.30 -11.48 15.38
C ILE A 130 1.46 -12.13 16.15
N SER A 131 2.60 -12.38 15.50
CA SER A 131 3.80 -12.91 16.12
C SER A 131 4.29 -12.01 17.27
N THR A 132 4.36 -10.69 17.02
CA THR A 132 4.76 -9.71 18.03
C THR A 132 3.82 -9.70 19.24
N LEU A 133 2.51 -9.78 19.01
CA LEU A 133 1.52 -9.87 20.10
C LEU A 133 1.69 -11.15 20.92
N ARG A 134 1.92 -12.28 20.26
CA ARG A 134 2.21 -13.56 20.96
C ARG A 134 3.47 -13.45 21.82
N HIS A 135 4.54 -12.85 21.32
CA HIS A 135 5.76 -12.62 22.10
C HIS A 135 5.55 -11.68 23.29
N ARG A 136 4.55 -10.80 23.24
CA ARG A 136 4.15 -9.93 24.35
C ARG A 136 3.19 -10.58 25.35
N GLY A 137 2.87 -11.86 25.17
CA GLY A 137 2.05 -12.63 26.12
C GLY A 137 0.55 -12.60 25.82
N PHE A 138 0.14 -12.09 24.65
CA PHE A 138 -1.25 -12.26 24.18
C PHE A 138 -1.43 -13.70 23.71
N ASN A 139 -2.11 -14.50 24.53
CA ASN A 139 -2.35 -15.90 24.24
C ASN A 139 -3.41 -16.09 23.16
N GLU A 140 -3.67 -17.33 22.77
CA GLU A 140 -4.66 -17.67 21.75
C GLU A 140 -6.09 -17.26 22.13
N GLY A 141 -6.96 -17.10 21.13
CA GLY A 141 -8.38 -16.83 21.31
C GLY A 141 -8.72 -15.33 21.38
N LYS A 142 -9.61 -14.97 22.31
CA LYS A 142 -10.18 -13.60 22.37
C LYS A 142 -9.15 -12.51 22.68
N GLU A 143 -8.12 -12.82 23.45
CA GLU A 143 -7.08 -11.84 23.80
C GLU A 143 -6.23 -11.47 22.59
N LEU A 144 -5.77 -12.45 21.82
CA LEU A 144 -4.99 -12.21 20.60
C LEU A 144 -5.82 -11.46 19.55
N VAL A 145 -7.08 -11.88 19.35
CA VAL A 145 -7.99 -11.19 18.41
C VAL A 145 -8.26 -9.76 18.85
N GLY A 146 -8.55 -9.54 20.15
CA GLY A 146 -8.77 -8.21 20.68
C GLY A 146 -7.53 -7.31 20.57
N GLY A 147 -6.34 -7.84 20.85
CA GLY A 147 -5.07 -7.14 20.69
C GLY A 147 -4.79 -6.76 19.24
N THR A 148 -5.07 -7.68 18.31
CA THR A 148 -4.91 -7.42 16.86
C THR A 148 -5.87 -6.34 16.37
N ILE A 149 -7.15 -6.40 16.78
CA ILE A 149 -8.15 -5.37 16.44
C ILE A 149 -7.73 -4.01 17.01
N ALA A 150 -7.32 -3.96 18.28
CA ALA A 150 -6.89 -2.70 18.91
C ALA A 150 -5.66 -2.09 18.20
N ALA A 151 -4.68 -2.92 17.85
CA ALA A 151 -3.52 -2.49 17.09
C ALA A 151 -3.90 -1.96 15.70
N GLY A 152 -4.77 -2.68 14.99
CA GLY A 152 -5.25 -2.28 13.66
C GLY A 152 -6.06 -0.99 13.68
N VAL A 153 -7.00 -0.85 14.61
CA VAL A 153 -7.80 0.38 14.77
C VAL A 153 -6.90 1.56 15.15
N GLY A 154 -5.95 1.36 16.08
CA GLY A 154 -4.99 2.40 16.47
C GLY A 154 -4.13 2.85 15.30
N ALA A 155 -3.59 1.92 14.51
CA ALA A 155 -2.83 2.23 13.30
C ALA A 155 -3.68 2.96 12.26
N GLY A 156 -4.91 2.51 12.02
CA GLY A 156 -5.84 3.15 11.07
C GLY A 156 -6.18 4.59 11.44
N ILE A 157 -6.43 4.86 12.73
CA ILE A 157 -6.68 6.23 13.22
C ILE A 157 -5.45 7.10 13.01
N MET A 158 -4.26 6.62 13.37
CA MET A 158 -3.02 7.39 13.19
C MET A 158 -2.73 7.68 11.71
N LEU A 159 -2.89 6.69 10.83
CA LEU A 159 -2.76 6.88 9.38
C LEU A 159 -3.77 7.89 8.85
N GLY A 160 -5.05 7.78 9.24
CA GLY A 160 -6.09 8.73 8.86
C GLY A 160 -5.75 10.17 9.25
N LEU A 161 -5.24 10.39 10.47
CA LEU A 161 -4.81 11.71 10.93
C LEU A 161 -3.62 12.25 10.10
N VAL A 162 -2.65 11.40 9.78
CA VAL A 162 -1.51 11.77 8.92
C VAL A 162 -2.01 12.14 7.52
N TYR A 163 -2.86 11.34 6.90
CA TYR A 163 -3.38 11.61 5.56
C TYR A 163 -4.21 12.91 5.50
N ILE A 164 -5.07 13.14 6.49
CA ILE A 164 -5.81 14.42 6.60
C ILE A 164 -4.83 15.59 6.71
N GLY A 165 -3.78 15.46 7.53
CA GLY A 165 -2.75 16.48 7.67
C GLY A 165 -1.99 16.75 6.38
N LEU A 166 -1.59 15.72 5.65
CA LEU A 166 -0.92 15.85 4.36
C LEU A 166 -1.85 16.48 3.31
N GLY A 167 -3.14 16.09 3.28
CA GLY A 167 -4.15 16.72 2.43
C GLY A 167 -4.35 18.20 2.74
N LEU A 168 -4.28 18.60 4.02
CA LEU A 168 -4.32 20.01 4.41
C LEU A 168 -3.10 20.78 3.90
N ILE A 169 -1.89 20.20 3.95
CA ILE A 169 -0.70 20.82 3.36
C ILE A 169 -0.91 21.04 1.87
N GLY A 170 -1.30 20.01 1.12
CA GLY A 170 -1.55 20.11 -0.31
C GLY A 170 -2.61 21.17 -0.68
N ARG A 171 -3.65 21.32 0.17
CA ARG A 171 -4.71 22.32 -0.04
C ARG A 171 -4.25 23.76 0.16
N VAL A 172 -3.37 24.01 1.13
CA VAL A 172 -2.99 25.39 1.54
C VAL A 172 -1.62 25.81 1.00
N MET A 173 -0.87 24.90 0.40
CA MET A 173 0.46 25.18 -0.14
C MET A 173 0.35 26.08 -1.38
N PRO A 174 1.09 27.19 -1.44
CA PRO A 174 1.20 28.00 -2.65
C PRO A 174 1.78 27.15 -3.78
N ASN A 175 1.22 27.30 -4.98
CA ASN A 175 1.70 26.63 -6.19
C ASN A 175 1.75 25.09 -6.11
N ALA A 176 0.86 24.47 -5.33
CA ALA A 176 0.80 23.01 -5.23
C ALA A 176 0.63 22.29 -6.58
N GLY A 177 0.02 22.96 -7.56
CA GLY A 177 -0.15 22.44 -8.93
C GLY A 177 1.14 22.40 -9.78
N ASP A 178 2.23 22.99 -9.32
CA ASP A 178 3.51 23.01 -10.05
C ASP A 178 4.34 21.73 -9.80
N PHE A 179 3.86 20.85 -8.92
CA PHE A 179 4.55 19.61 -8.56
C PHE A 179 3.91 18.40 -9.26
N ASP A 180 4.72 17.59 -9.91
CA ASP A 180 4.30 16.37 -10.59
C ASP A 180 3.87 15.28 -9.62
N ASN A 181 4.38 15.34 -8.36
CA ASN A 181 4.08 14.32 -7.34
C ASN A 181 4.16 14.88 -5.91
N GLY A 182 3.57 14.12 -4.97
CA GLY A 182 3.54 14.50 -3.55
C GLY A 182 4.90 14.49 -2.84
N ALA A 183 5.91 13.82 -3.38
CA ALA A 183 7.24 13.75 -2.77
C ALA A 183 7.96 15.11 -2.88
N GLY A 184 8.00 15.68 -4.09
CA GLY A 184 8.54 17.01 -4.32
C GLY A 184 7.76 18.10 -3.57
N LEU A 185 6.42 18.03 -3.59
CA LEU A 185 5.56 18.94 -2.85
C LEU A 185 5.89 18.96 -1.35
N LEU A 186 6.04 17.80 -0.71
CA LEU A 186 6.35 17.73 0.72
C LEU A 186 7.77 18.22 1.05
N ALA A 187 8.74 17.97 0.17
CA ALA A 187 10.09 18.47 0.34
C ALA A 187 10.11 20.01 0.31
N GLU A 188 9.39 20.63 -0.63
CA GLU A 188 9.28 22.08 -0.69
C GLU A 188 8.41 22.63 0.46
N ALA A 189 7.35 21.95 0.87
CA ALA A 189 6.59 22.33 2.05
C ALA A 189 7.48 22.36 3.31
N ALA A 190 8.41 21.43 3.46
CA ALA A 190 9.38 21.44 4.54
C ALA A 190 10.33 22.67 4.47
N ASN A 191 10.77 23.01 3.26
CA ASN A 191 11.59 24.21 3.03
C ASN A 191 10.82 25.50 3.37
N LEU A 192 9.61 25.66 2.86
CA LEU A 192 8.79 26.86 3.08
C LEU A 192 8.33 27.02 4.56
N THR A 193 8.14 25.92 5.28
CA THR A 193 7.68 25.97 6.68
C THR A 193 8.82 26.14 7.66
N MET A 194 9.96 25.49 7.44
CA MET A 194 11.05 25.36 8.40
C MET A 194 12.39 25.86 7.85
N GLY A 195 12.45 26.33 6.60
CA GLY A 195 13.67 26.75 5.92
C GLY A 195 14.58 25.58 5.55
N GLY A 196 15.75 25.88 4.97
CA GLY A 196 16.68 24.86 4.48
C GLY A 196 17.15 23.85 5.53
N ALA A 197 17.28 24.24 6.80
CA ALA A 197 17.61 23.32 7.87
C ALA A 197 16.48 22.32 8.14
N GLY A 198 15.22 22.77 8.11
CA GLY A 198 14.04 21.91 8.25
C GLY A 198 13.90 20.94 7.09
N GLN A 199 14.15 21.41 5.87
CA GLN A 199 14.19 20.56 4.68
C GLN A 199 15.28 19.47 4.80
N ALA A 200 16.47 19.80 5.24
CA ALA A 200 17.55 18.82 5.44
C ALA A 200 17.17 17.75 6.49
N VAL A 201 16.56 18.16 7.60
CA VAL A 201 16.08 17.23 8.64
C VAL A 201 14.96 16.36 8.10
N PHE A 202 13.99 16.91 7.36
CA PHE A 202 12.91 16.16 6.72
C PHE A 202 13.47 15.12 5.74
N SER A 203 14.35 15.53 4.84
CA SER A 203 15.01 14.67 3.86
C SER A 203 15.76 13.51 4.52
N ALA A 204 16.52 13.79 5.60
CA ALA A 204 17.23 12.75 6.34
C ALA A 204 16.27 11.74 7.00
N ILE A 205 15.19 12.21 7.61
CA ILE A 205 14.19 11.35 8.25
C ILE A 205 13.49 10.49 7.22
N VAL A 206 13.05 11.07 6.09
CA VAL A 206 12.40 10.32 5.00
C VAL A 206 13.34 9.28 4.40
N LEU A 207 14.59 9.65 4.12
CA LEU A 207 15.61 8.72 3.62
C LEU A 207 15.80 7.51 4.56
N LEU A 208 15.94 7.77 5.86
CA LEU A 208 16.10 6.71 6.85
C LEU A 208 14.82 5.88 7.02
N ALA A 209 13.64 6.49 6.98
CA ALA A 209 12.36 5.79 7.03
C ALA A 209 12.18 4.89 5.81
N CYS A 210 12.48 5.38 4.60
CA CYS A 210 12.46 4.59 3.38
C CYS A 210 13.49 3.45 3.42
N LEU A 211 14.70 3.70 3.94
CA LEU A 211 15.73 2.66 4.08
C LEU A 211 15.27 1.55 5.04
N THR A 212 14.71 1.90 6.21
CA THR A 212 14.19 0.90 7.15
C THR A 212 13.04 0.10 6.56
N THR A 213 12.15 0.76 5.80
CA THR A 213 11.06 0.10 5.07
C THR A 213 11.62 -0.85 4.00
N ALA A 214 12.60 -0.41 3.21
CA ALA A 214 13.23 -1.23 2.18
C ALA A 214 13.84 -2.52 2.76
N VAL A 215 14.56 -2.41 3.89
CA VAL A 215 15.11 -3.59 4.55
C VAL A 215 14.01 -4.52 5.07
N GLY A 216 12.94 -3.98 5.67
CA GLY A 216 11.79 -4.76 6.12
C GLY A 216 11.11 -5.51 4.96
N LEU A 217 10.94 -4.84 3.81
CA LEU A 217 10.34 -5.44 2.62
C LEU A 217 11.25 -6.50 1.97
N ILE A 218 12.56 -6.25 1.86
CA ILE A 218 13.53 -7.26 1.38
C ILE A 218 13.48 -8.49 2.28
N THR A 219 13.44 -8.29 3.60
CA THR A 219 13.38 -9.39 4.57
C THR A 219 12.07 -10.18 4.40
N ALA A 220 10.93 -9.51 4.46
CA ALA A 220 9.62 -10.16 4.38
C ALA A 220 9.42 -10.91 3.06
N THR A 221 9.81 -10.30 1.94
CA THR A 221 9.70 -10.94 0.61
C THR A 221 10.70 -12.09 0.45
N GLY A 222 11.94 -11.91 0.92
CA GLY A 222 12.97 -12.94 0.89
C GLY A 222 12.59 -14.18 1.71
N GLU A 223 12.07 -13.99 2.93
CA GLU A 223 11.56 -15.07 3.79
C GLU A 223 10.40 -15.80 3.12
N TYR A 224 9.36 -15.08 2.70
CA TYR A 224 8.20 -15.67 2.06
C TYR A 224 8.55 -16.49 0.82
N PHE A 225 9.38 -15.95 -0.07
CA PHE A 225 9.75 -16.66 -1.31
C PHE A 225 10.67 -17.83 -1.06
N SER A 226 11.56 -17.78 -0.07
CA SER A 226 12.40 -18.91 0.32
C SER A 226 11.62 -20.08 0.93
N GLU A 227 10.46 -19.81 1.56
CA GLU A 227 9.57 -20.84 2.08
C GLU A 227 8.69 -21.47 0.99
N GLN A 228 8.29 -20.71 -0.03
CA GLN A 228 7.35 -21.15 -1.06
C GLN A 228 8.04 -21.73 -2.31
N PHE A 229 9.26 -21.30 -2.61
CA PHE A 229 9.97 -21.62 -3.84
C PHE A 229 11.41 -22.10 -3.56
N PRO A 230 12.01 -22.87 -4.49
CA PRO A 230 13.41 -23.25 -4.38
C PRO A 230 14.34 -22.03 -4.33
N GLY A 231 15.30 -22.03 -3.44
CA GLY A 231 16.27 -20.96 -3.27
C GLY A 231 16.44 -20.56 -1.81
N SER A 232 17.62 -20.04 -1.47
CA SER A 232 17.87 -19.54 -0.13
C SER A 232 17.30 -18.12 0.04
N TYR A 233 17.06 -17.72 1.28
CA TYR A 233 16.69 -16.34 1.65
C TYR A 233 17.57 -15.29 0.95
N HIS A 234 18.90 -15.48 0.98
CA HIS A 234 19.87 -14.54 0.40
C HIS A 234 19.70 -14.38 -1.12
N VAL A 235 19.38 -15.47 -1.83
CA VAL A 235 19.13 -15.41 -3.28
C VAL A 235 17.90 -14.57 -3.57
N TRP A 236 16.82 -14.80 -2.86
CA TRP A 236 15.59 -14.02 -3.03
C TRP A 236 15.76 -12.56 -2.62
N ALA A 237 16.47 -12.30 -1.51
CA ALA A 237 16.77 -10.94 -1.08
C ALA A 237 17.56 -10.15 -2.15
N VAL A 238 18.57 -10.79 -2.78
CA VAL A 238 19.32 -10.18 -3.89
C VAL A 238 18.42 -9.94 -5.10
N ILE A 239 17.58 -10.91 -5.49
CA ILE A 239 16.67 -10.76 -6.63
C ILE A 239 15.73 -9.56 -6.41
N PHE A 240 15.09 -9.47 -5.25
CA PHE A 240 14.17 -8.36 -4.95
C PHE A 240 14.89 -7.02 -4.87
N ALA A 241 16.06 -6.96 -4.24
CA ALA A 241 16.84 -5.72 -4.15
C ALA A 241 17.29 -5.24 -5.54
N VAL A 242 17.82 -6.12 -6.40
CA VAL A 242 18.30 -5.76 -7.74
C VAL A 242 17.12 -5.37 -8.65
N ALA A 243 16.02 -6.13 -8.65
CA ALA A 243 14.85 -5.79 -9.44
C ALA A 243 14.29 -4.42 -9.05
N SER A 244 14.19 -4.15 -7.74
CA SER A 244 13.70 -2.88 -7.23
C SER A 244 14.65 -1.72 -7.53
N MET A 245 15.94 -1.94 -7.46
CA MET A 245 16.96 -0.96 -7.84
C MET A 245 16.80 -0.53 -9.30
N VAL A 246 16.64 -1.48 -10.22
CA VAL A 246 16.45 -1.20 -11.65
C VAL A 246 15.18 -0.40 -11.90
N ILE A 247 14.07 -0.78 -11.24
CA ILE A 247 12.79 -0.10 -11.39
C ILE A 247 12.84 1.31 -10.77
N ALA A 248 13.39 1.45 -9.55
CA ALA A 248 13.51 2.74 -8.87
C ALA A 248 14.35 3.76 -9.64
N THR A 249 15.37 3.31 -10.38
CA THR A 249 16.24 4.15 -11.19
C THR A 249 15.48 4.89 -12.30
N GLN A 250 14.34 4.36 -12.76
CA GLN A 250 13.50 4.98 -13.79
C GLN A 250 12.70 6.18 -13.27
N GLY A 251 12.71 6.42 -11.95
CA GLY A 251 11.96 7.52 -11.31
C GLY A 251 10.63 7.11 -10.73
N LEU A 252 10.06 7.98 -9.89
CA LEU A 252 8.84 7.71 -9.14
C LEU A 252 7.61 7.53 -10.05
N GLU A 253 7.49 8.34 -11.09
CA GLU A 253 6.39 8.24 -12.06
C GLU A 253 6.35 6.86 -12.74
N PHE A 254 7.50 6.35 -13.16
CA PHE A 254 7.59 5.03 -13.77
C PHE A 254 7.21 3.93 -12.78
N VAL A 255 7.65 4.04 -11.52
CA VAL A 255 7.26 3.12 -10.45
C VAL A 255 5.75 3.13 -10.26
N MET A 256 5.12 4.31 -10.24
CA MET A 256 3.67 4.48 -10.11
C MET A 256 2.92 3.91 -11.32
N ALA A 257 3.42 4.14 -12.53
CA ALA A 257 2.81 3.63 -13.76
C ALA A 257 2.78 2.09 -13.82
N ILE A 258 3.84 1.42 -13.38
CA ILE A 258 3.85 -0.06 -13.28
C ILE A 258 2.92 -0.54 -12.17
N ALA A 259 2.86 0.20 -11.07
CA ALA A 259 2.08 -0.19 -9.91
C ALA A 259 0.57 -0.14 -10.15
N ALA A 260 0.08 0.86 -10.87
CA ALA A 260 -1.34 1.10 -11.04
C ALA A 260 -2.13 -0.12 -11.55
N PRO A 261 -1.72 -0.81 -12.65
CA PRO A 261 -2.39 -2.02 -13.11
C PRO A 261 -2.33 -3.17 -12.10
N VAL A 262 -1.19 -3.36 -11.45
CA VAL A 262 -1.00 -4.44 -10.46
C VAL A 262 -1.90 -4.20 -9.24
N ILE A 263 -1.97 -2.97 -8.77
CA ILE A 263 -2.81 -2.56 -7.64
C ILE A 263 -4.28 -2.67 -8.02
N GLY A 264 -4.67 -2.16 -9.19
CA GLY A 264 -6.03 -2.28 -9.72
C GLY A 264 -6.51 -3.73 -9.79
N PHE A 265 -5.62 -4.66 -10.15
CA PHE A 265 -5.92 -6.09 -10.13
C PHE A 265 -6.07 -6.66 -8.71
N LEU A 266 -5.23 -6.27 -7.77
CA LEU A 266 -5.16 -6.89 -6.43
C LEU A 266 -6.21 -6.35 -5.46
N TYR A 267 -6.62 -5.08 -5.58
CA TYR A 267 -7.50 -4.44 -4.60
C TYR A 267 -8.91 -5.01 -4.56
N PRO A 268 -9.64 -5.23 -5.67
CA PRO A 268 -10.98 -5.78 -5.63
C PRO A 268 -11.05 -7.16 -4.93
N PRO A 269 -10.17 -8.14 -5.25
CA PRO A 269 -10.11 -9.39 -4.49
C PRO A 269 -9.72 -9.22 -3.03
N ALA A 270 -8.79 -8.32 -2.71
CA ALA A 270 -8.35 -8.05 -1.34
C ALA A 270 -9.49 -7.46 -0.48
N ILE A 271 -10.16 -6.43 -0.98
CA ILE A 271 -11.31 -5.80 -0.31
C ILE A 271 -12.43 -6.81 -0.13
N THR A 272 -12.73 -7.60 -1.17
CA THR A 272 -13.73 -8.66 -1.12
C THR A 272 -13.39 -9.67 -0.03
N LEU A 273 -12.15 -10.14 0.03
CA LEU A 273 -11.70 -11.10 1.05
C LEU A 273 -11.84 -10.53 2.47
N ILE A 274 -11.41 -9.27 2.68
CA ILE A 274 -11.53 -8.57 3.97
C ILE A 274 -13.00 -8.45 4.35
N ALA A 275 -13.85 -7.95 3.46
CA ALA A 275 -15.27 -7.78 3.71
C ALA A 275 -15.97 -9.10 4.09
N LEU A 276 -15.71 -10.17 3.33
CA LEU A 276 -16.26 -11.49 3.59
C LEU A 276 -15.82 -12.04 4.96
N THR A 277 -14.54 -11.86 5.31
CA THR A 277 -13.98 -12.31 6.58
C THR A 277 -14.59 -11.55 7.76
N LEU A 278 -14.88 -10.25 7.61
CA LEU A 278 -15.53 -9.42 8.62
C LEU A 278 -17.02 -9.75 8.78
N ILE A 279 -17.70 -10.14 7.69
CA ILE A 279 -19.13 -10.46 7.68
C ILE A 279 -19.40 -11.89 8.14
N GLU A 280 -18.51 -12.85 7.85
CA GLU A 280 -18.70 -14.28 8.18
C GLU A 280 -19.12 -14.53 9.64
N PRO A 281 -18.52 -13.91 10.68
CA PRO A 281 -18.89 -14.16 12.07
C PRO A 281 -20.36 -13.88 12.38
N ALA A 282 -20.98 -12.89 11.70
CA ALA A 282 -22.39 -12.56 11.88
C ALA A 282 -23.34 -13.67 11.39
N PHE A 283 -22.89 -14.49 10.45
CA PHE A 283 -23.68 -15.59 9.87
C PHE A 283 -23.29 -16.97 10.40
N ARG A 284 -22.22 -17.08 11.19
CA ARG A 284 -21.64 -18.34 11.69
C ARG A 284 -22.63 -19.23 12.46
N ALA A 285 -23.63 -18.61 13.10
CA ALA A 285 -24.68 -19.33 13.81
C ALA A 285 -25.70 -20.02 12.86
N ARG A 286 -25.82 -19.52 11.63
CA ARG A 286 -26.85 -19.94 10.65
C ARG A 286 -26.27 -20.79 9.52
N THR A 287 -25.11 -20.41 8.99
CA THR A 287 -24.46 -21.12 7.88
C THR A 287 -22.94 -21.00 7.97
N ARG A 288 -22.22 -21.87 7.25
CA ARG A 288 -20.78 -21.71 7.00
C ARG A 288 -20.61 -21.19 5.58
N PHE A 289 -19.84 -20.15 5.43
CA PHE A 289 -19.50 -19.60 4.12
C PHE A 289 -18.62 -20.58 3.33
N SER A 290 -19.12 -21.06 2.21
CA SER A 290 -18.41 -21.84 1.20
C SER A 290 -18.57 -21.18 -0.15
N TRP A 291 -19.78 -21.17 -0.68
CA TRP A 291 -20.11 -20.49 -1.93
C TRP A 291 -20.19 -18.97 -1.76
N ALA A 292 -20.59 -18.51 -0.57
CA ALA A 292 -20.53 -17.09 -0.19
C ALA A 292 -19.11 -16.52 -0.11
N PHE A 293 -18.06 -17.35 -0.03
CA PHE A 293 -16.67 -16.97 -0.24
C PHE A 293 -16.23 -17.15 -1.70
N PHE A 294 -16.52 -18.32 -2.27
CA PHE A 294 -15.99 -18.71 -3.56
C PHE A 294 -16.50 -17.81 -4.69
N LEU A 295 -17.81 -17.60 -4.78
CA LEU A 295 -18.41 -16.85 -5.90
C LEU A 295 -17.94 -15.38 -5.92
N PRO A 296 -18.09 -14.58 -4.84
CA PRO A 296 -17.71 -13.17 -4.89
C PRO A 296 -16.19 -12.98 -5.06
N LEU A 297 -15.36 -13.84 -4.47
CA LEU A 297 -13.91 -13.74 -4.62
C LEU A 297 -13.47 -13.99 -6.07
N TRP A 298 -13.99 -15.03 -6.72
CA TRP A 298 -13.67 -15.30 -8.12
C TRP A 298 -14.29 -14.27 -9.08
N THR A 299 -15.47 -13.73 -8.75
CA THR A 299 -16.04 -12.61 -9.50
C THR A 299 -15.13 -11.39 -9.42
N ALA A 300 -14.62 -11.04 -8.23
CA ALA A 300 -13.66 -9.95 -8.06
C ALA A 300 -12.38 -10.19 -8.87
N VAL A 301 -11.80 -11.41 -8.82
CA VAL A 301 -10.58 -11.75 -9.57
C VAL A 301 -10.79 -11.63 -11.08
N VAL A 302 -11.88 -12.20 -11.60
CA VAL A 302 -12.15 -12.16 -13.05
C VAL A 302 -12.44 -10.74 -13.51
N TRP A 303 -13.23 -10.00 -12.73
CA TRP A 303 -13.59 -8.63 -13.05
C TRP A 303 -12.37 -7.71 -13.05
N SER A 304 -11.57 -7.75 -11.99
CA SER A 304 -10.35 -6.94 -11.90
C SER A 304 -9.31 -7.34 -12.97
N ALA A 305 -9.24 -8.61 -13.37
CA ALA A 305 -8.40 -9.01 -14.49
C ALA A 305 -8.86 -8.36 -15.80
N ILE A 306 -10.17 -8.32 -16.07
CA ILE A 306 -10.71 -7.66 -17.25
C ILE A 306 -10.44 -6.15 -17.22
N GLU A 307 -10.74 -5.48 -16.11
CA GLU A 307 -10.48 -4.04 -15.97
C GLU A 307 -8.98 -3.72 -16.11
N THR A 308 -8.09 -4.55 -15.58
CA THR A 308 -6.64 -4.39 -15.74
C THR A 308 -6.19 -4.56 -17.20
N LEU A 309 -6.74 -5.53 -17.92
CA LEU A 309 -6.44 -5.70 -19.35
C LEU A 309 -6.93 -4.50 -20.17
N ILE A 310 -8.09 -3.93 -19.82
CA ILE A 310 -8.60 -2.71 -20.44
C ILE A 310 -7.66 -1.54 -20.15
N SER A 311 -7.20 -1.35 -18.92
CA SER A 311 -6.29 -0.27 -18.54
C SER A 311 -4.92 -0.38 -19.22
N LEU A 312 -4.51 -1.59 -19.60
CA LEU A 312 -3.29 -1.85 -20.39
C LEU A 312 -3.52 -1.78 -21.89
N GLU A 313 -4.73 -1.41 -22.34
CA GLU A 313 -5.16 -1.37 -23.74
C GLU A 313 -5.10 -2.75 -24.44
N TRP A 314 -4.99 -3.84 -23.69
CA TRP A 314 -4.94 -5.21 -24.23
C TRP A 314 -6.35 -5.74 -24.52
N GLY A 315 -6.79 -5.55 -25.75
CA GLY A 315 -8.12 -5.97 -26.18
C GLY A 315 -9.26 -5.12 -25.60
N ALA A 316 -9.01 -3.85 -25.30
CA ALA A 316 -9.97 -2.94 -24.70
C ALA A 316 -11.31 -2.90 -25.46
N ASP A 317 -11.27 -2.81 -26.79
CA ASP A 317 -12.46 -2.77 -27.65
C ASP A 317 -13.39 -3.99 -27.49
N ALA A 318 -12.79 -5.17 -27.22
CA ALA A 318 -13.54 -6.40 -27.06
C ALA A 318 -14.01 -6.62 -25.61
N LEU A 319 -13.25 -6.14 -24.63
CA LEU A 319 -13.50 -6.38 -23.21
C LEU A 319 -14.41 -5.31 -22.58
N THR A 320 -14.31 -4.06 -23.00
CA THR A 320 -15.11 -2.95 -22.45
C THR A 320 -16.62 -3.22 -22.53
N PRO A 321 -17.20 -3.71 -23.64
CA PRO A 321 -18.64 -4.01 -23.70
C PRO A 321 -19.10 -5.07 -22.68
N ILE A 322 -18.18 -5.92 -22.18
CA ILE A 322 -18.50 -6.98 -21.22
C ILE A 322 -18.71 -6.41 -19.80
N VAL A 323 -18.03 -5.33 -19.46
CA VAL A 323 -17.98 -4.78 -18.08
C VAL A 323 -18.60 -3.38 -17.95
N GLN A 324 -18.72 -2.61 -19.03
CA GLN A 324 -19.23 -1.22 -19.02
C GLN A 324 -20.70 -1.10 -18.54
N TRP A 325 -21.47 -2.21 -18.54
CA TRP A 325 -22.84 -2.21 -18.02
C TRP A 325 -22.90 -2.05 -16.50
N ALA A 326 -21.80 -2.32 -15.79
CA ALA A 326 -21.79 -2.27 -14.35
C ALA A 326 -21.84 -0.81 -13.87
N PRO A 327 -22.70 -0.50 -12.90
CA PRO A 327 -22.74 0.82 -12.28
C PRO A 327 -21.34 1.18 -11.72
N MET A 328 -20.97 2.44 -11.87
CA MET A 328 -19.70 2.99 -11.41
C MET A 328 -18.45 2.43 -12.16
N PHE A 329 -18.64 1.86 -13.36
CA PHE A 329 -17.53 1.39 -14.19
C PHE A 329 -16.57 2.53 -14.54
N ASP A 330 -17.09 3.67 -15.03
CA ASP A 330 -16.27 4.85 -15.36
C ASP A 330 -15.54 5.43 -14.13
N ALA A 331 -16.04 5.12 -12.95
CA ALA A 331 -15.45 5.49 -11.69
C ALA A 331 -14.46 4.43 -11.13
N GLY A 332 -14.08 3.39 -11.90
CA GLY A 332 -13.18 2.33 -11.47
C GLY A 332 -13.72 1.42 -10.35
N LEU A 333 -15.03 1.47 -10.08
CA LEU A 333 -15.71 0.66 -9.07
C LEU A 333 -16.74 -0.31 -9.67
N GLY A 334 -16.61 -0.61 -10.96
CA GLY A 334 -17.52 -1.51 -11.69
C GLY A 334 -17.59 -2.91 -11.11
N TRP A 335 -16.55 -3.37 -10.43
CA TRP A 335 -16.50 -4.69 -9.79
C TRP A 335 -17.45 -4.85 -8.58
N VAL A 336 -17.86 -3.76 -7.92
CA VAL A 336 -18.59 -3.79 -6.64
C VAL A 336 -19.94 -4.49 -6.78
N VAL A 337 -20.75 -4.06 -7.74
CA VAL A 337 -22.11 -4.62 -7.92
C VAL A 337 -22.10 -6.09 -8.32
N PRO A 338 -21.31 -6.55 -9.30
CA PRO A 338 -21.15 -7.97 -9.61
C PRO A 338 -20.72 -8.83 -8.42
N VAL A 339 -19.79 -8.34 -7.60
CA VAL A 339 -19.32 -9.03 -6.40
C VAL A 339 -20.42 -9.15 -5.35
N VAL A 340 -21.22 -8.10 -5.12
CA VAL A 340 -22.35 -8.13 -4.19
C VAL A 340 -23.42 -9.12 -4.68
N ILE A 341 -23.73 -9.14 -5.97
CA ILE A 341 -24.67 -10.10 -6.56
C ILE A 341 -24.15 -11.54 -6.36
N ALA A 342 -22.87 -11.78 -6.65
CA ALA A 342 -22.24 -13.08 -6.47
C ALA A 342 -22.25 -13.53 -4.98
N PHE A 343 -22.05 -12.58 -4.05
CA PHE A 343 -22.15 -12.85 -2.61
C PHE A 343 -23.57 -13.28 -2.22
N VAL A 344 -24.58 -12.56 -2.65
CA VAL A 344 -25.99 -12.90 -2.36
C VAL A 344 -26.35 -14.28 -2.92
N ILE A 345 -25.94 -14.58 -4.14
CA ILE A 345 -26.15 -15.90 -4.76
C ILE A 345 -25.43 -16.98 -3.93
N GLY A 346 -24.16 -16.77 -3.60
CA GLY A 346 -23.39 -17.71 -2.79
C GLY A 346 -24.02 -17.95 -1.41
N LEU A 347 -24.51 -16.88 -0.77
CA LEU A 347 -25.17 -16.94 0.51
C LEU A 347 -26.47 -17.76 0.44
N VAL A 348 -27.31 -17.55 -0.59
CA VAL A 348 -28.52 -18.33 -0.82
C VAL A 348 -28.17 -19.82 -1.01
N VAL A 349 -27.15 -20.13 -1.80
CA VAL A 349 -26.69 -21.51 -2.00
C VAL A 349 -26.23 -22.16 -0.68
N ASP A 350 -25.48 -21.44 0.15
CA ASP A 350 -25.01 -21.93 1.44
C ASP A 350 -26.15 -22.12 2.46
N PHE A 351 -27.25 -21.35 2.35
CA PHE A 351 -28.44 -21.54 3.18
C PHE A 351 -29.30 -22.75 2.75
N VAL A 352 -29.38 -22.99 1.44
CA VAL A 352 -30.23 -24.10 0.88
C VAL A 352 -29.51 -25.44 1.01
N ARG A 353 -28.17 -25.47 1.06
CA ARG A 353 -27.43 -26.73 1.19
C ARG A 353 -27.57 -27.30 2.62
N PRO A 354 -27.88 -28.60 2.76
CA PRO A 354 -27.92 -29.23 4.07
C PRO A 354 -26.53 -29.16 4.72
N LYS A 355 -26.51 -28.79 6.01
CA LYS A 355 -25.27 -28.79 6.81
C LYS A 355 -24.64 -30.18 6.75
N PRO A 356 -23.37 -30.34 6.37
CA PRO A 356 -22.70 -31.62 6.57
C PRO A 356 -22.80 -31.98 8.05
N ALA A 357 -23.26 -33.22 8.33
CA ALA A 357 -23.37 -33.74 9.68
C ALA A 357 -22.03 -33.55 10.38
N MET A 358 -22.04 -32.93 11.57
CA MET A 358 -20.85 -32.87 12.41
C MET A 358 -20.50 -34.34 12.76
N ILE A 359 -19.35 -34.79 12.28
CA ILE A 359 -18.75 -36.03 12.79
C ILE A 359 -18.32 -35.70 14.23
N PRO A 360 -18.90 -36.34 15.26
CA PRO A 360 -18.46 -36.16 16.61
C PRO A 360 -17.03 -36.72 16.69
N GLY A 361 -16.04 -35.84 16.97
CA GLY A 361 -14.69 -36.21 17.29
C GLY A 361 -14.53 -36.43 18.78
#